data_6e96279fc7bab5fecbb95a245efb36c8
#
_entry.id   6e96279fc7bab5fecbb95a245efb36c8
#
_cell.length_a   1.000
_cell.length_b   1.000
_cell.length_c   1.000
_cell.angle_alpha   90.00
_cell.angle_beta   90.00
_cell.angle_gamma   90.00
#
_symmetry.space_group_name_H-M   'P 1'
#
loop_
_entity.id
_entity.type
_entity.pdbx_description
1 polymer ?
#
loop_
_entity_poly.entity_id
_entity_poly.type
_entity_poly.pdbx_seq_one_letter_code
_entity_poly.pdbx_strand_id
1 'polypeptide(L)'
;MARQRYSGQGYRGYSRVSKKMEKMVATLVIAAAVFVLNQMGIDIGGSGSSGSKVKPLKEKSVEQLLDEVRVASPDEYADYDRDSYTEPYKKIEYKGRKYSLRKFAFVTSKHYKDGDYIDPYTGDELSLDDSNFDHIIPLNYVNKHGGAKWSHSKKHQYATDVRVGVDVDGAINRDKSDKGPSEWLPEANVDDYCYTWLVIAVSYDIPLSPEDVKVIRDHVGSSPKLINPYN
;
A
#
# COMPACT_ATOMS: atom_id res chain seq x y z
N MET A 1 -48.87 54.32 -23.41
CA MET A 1 -48.25 53.47 -22.38
C MET A 1 -47.50 52.34 -23.08
N ALA A 2 -46.17 52.45 -23.20
CA ALA A 2 -45.30 51.45 -23.87
C ALA A 2 -44.71 50.52 -22.82
N ARG A 3 -44.95 49.23 -22.95
CA ARG A 3 -44.28 48.21 -22.12
C ARG A 3 -42.89 47.83 -22.74
N GLN A 4 -41.83 48.20 -22.05
CA GLN A 4 -40.49 47.71 -22.36
C GLN A 4 -40.37 46.22 -22.00
N ARG A 5 -39.96 45.39 -22.99
CA ARG A 5 -39.59 44.00 -22.78
C ARG A 5 -38.08 43.99 -22.41
N TYR A 6 -37.77 43.56 -21.21
CA TYR A 6 -36.40 43.21 -20.83
C TYR A 6 -36.04 41.86 -21.46
N SER A 7 -35.07 41.84 -22.35
CA SER A 7 -34.46 40.61 -22.89
C SER A 7 -33.42 40.10 -21.91
N GLY A 8 -33.69 38.94 -21.30
CA GLY A 8 -32.74 38.25 -20.46
C GLY A 8 -31.62 37.62 -21.30
N GLN A 9 -30.51 38.33 -21.43
CA GLN A 9 -29.22 37.74 -21.84
C GLN A 9 -28.30 37.66 -20.63
N GLY A 10 -27.87 36.48 -20.28
CA GLY A 10 -26.73 36.32 -19.43
C GLY A 10 -26.86 35.35 -18.26
N TYR A 11 -26.78 34.05 -18.49
CA TYR A 11 -26.36 33.09 -17.44
C TYR A 11 -25.81 31.78 -18.03
N ARG A 12 -25.38 31.76 -19.29
CA ARG A 12 -24.75 30.56 -19.88
C ARG A 12 -23.20 30.53 -19.76
N GLY A 13 -22.56 31.60 -19.29
CA GLY A 13 -21.10 31.69 -19.18
C GLY A 13 -20.51 31.07 -17.89
N TYR A 14 -21.24 31.19 -16.77
CA TYR A 14 -20.72 30.80 -15.48
C TYR A 14 -20.56 29.27 -15.30
N SER A 15 -21.46 28.48 -15.89
CA SER A 15 -21.41 27.01 -15.73
C SER A 15 -20.26 26.34 -16.50
N ARG A 16 -19.81 26.96 -17.62
CA ARG A 16 -18.67 26.43 -18.41
C ARG A 16 -17.32 26.75 -17.78
N VAL A 17 -17.17 27.91 -17.15
CA VAL A 17 -15.92 28.32 -16.48
C VAL A 17 -15.75 27.52 -15.19
N SER A 18 -16.82 27.30 -14.41
CA SER A 18 -16.80 26.49 -13.20
C SER A 18 -16.35 25.03 -13.49
N LYS A 19 -16.98 24.39 -14.48
CA LYS A 19 -16.60 23.00 -14.87
C LYS A 19 -15.18 22.89 -15.44
N LYS A 20 -14.68 23.94 -16.08
CA LYS A 20 -13.29 23.97 -16.58
C LYS A 20 -12.31 24.17 -15.43
N MET A 21 -12.63 24.99 -14.45
CA MET A 21 -11.84 25.15 -13.22
C MET A 21 -11.85 23.90 -12.36
N GLU A 22 -13.00 23.25 -12.17
CA GLU A 22 -13.08 21.97 -11.46
C GLU A 22 -12.23 20.89 -12.13
N LYS A 23 -12.25 20.79 -13.45
CA LYS A 23 -11.37 19.87 -14.19
C LYS A 23 -9.89 20.24 -14.08
N MET A 24 -9.54 21.53 -14.10
CA MET A 24 -8.15 21.98 -13.91
C MET A 24 -7.66 21.71 -12.49
N VAL A 25 -8.46 21.94 -11.47
CA VAL A 25 -8.13 21.65 -10.08
C VAL A 25 -7.96 20.14 -9.87
N ALA A 26 -8.88 19.33 -10.41
CA ALA A 26 -8.77 17.87 -10.37
C ALA A 26 -7.50 17.37 -11.08
N THR A 27 -7.15 17.93 -12.23
CA THR A 27 -5.92 17.59 -12.97
C THR A 27 -4.68 18.00 -12.21
N LEU A 28 -4.67 19.16 -11.53
CA LEU A 28 -3.55 19.61 -10.69
C LEU A 28 -3.38 18.76 -9.44
N VAL A 29 -4.47 18.33 -8.82
CA VAL A 29 -4.43 17.43 -7.64
C VAL A 29 -3.90 16.05 -8.04
N ILE A 30 -4.34 15.52 -9.18
CA ILE A 30 -3.83 14.26 -9.73
C ILE A 30 -2.33 14.40 -10.09
N ALA A 31 -1.94 15.48 -10.73
CA ALA A 31 -0.52 15.73 -11.08
C ALA A 31 0.37 15.88 -9.83
N ALA A 32 -0.13 16.51 -8.76
CA ALA A 32 0.59 16.61 -7.50
C ALA A 32 0.70 15.25 -6.79
N ALA A 33 -0.36 14.44 -6.81
CA ALA A 33 -0.34 13.08 -6.28
C ALA A 33 0.62 12.20 -7.07
N VAL A 34 0.60 12.27 -8.41
CA VAL A 34 1.55 11.59 -9.30
C VAL A 34 2.98 12.03 -9.01
N PHE A 35 3.24 13.33 -8.83
CA PHE A 35 4.56 13.82 -8.49
C PHE A 35 5.07 13.30 -7.15
N VAL A 36 4.22 13.28 -6.12
CA VAL A 36 4.57 12.74 -4.79
C VAL A 36 4.82 11.23 -4.87
N LEU A 37 4.00 10.50 -5.63
CA LEU A 37 4.17 9.06 -5.81
C LEU A 37 5.47 8.74 -6.59
N ASN A 38 5.82 9.55 -7.60
CA ASN A 38 7.11 9.43 -8.30
C ASN A 38 8.31 9.73 -7.39
N GLN A 39 8.19 10.70 -6.46
CA GLN A 39 9.23 10.95 -5.45
C GLN A 39 9.40 9.77 -4.50
N MET A 40 8.37 8.95 -4.32
CA MET A 40 8.38 7.72 -3.52
C MET A 40 8.86 6.49 -4.32
N GLY A 41 9.33 6.68 -5.57
CA GLY A 41 9.74 5.58 -6.45
C GLY A 41 8.56 4.80 -7.04
N ILE A 42 7.34 5.32 -6.91
CA ILE A 42 6.14 4.79 -7.55
C ILE A 42 6.00 5.51 -8.88
N ASP A 43 6.44 4.88 -9.97
CA ASP A 43 6.29 5.42 -11.33
C ASP A 43 4.85 5.29 -11.81
N ILE A 44 4.07 6.36 -11.68
CA ILE A 44 2.72 6.47 -12.23
C ILE A 44 2.79 7.18 -13.60
N GLY A 45 3.64 6.69 -14.46
CA GLY A 45 4.01 7.27 -15.75
C GLY A 45 2.85 7.82 -16.57
N GLY A 46 3.07 9.02 -17.08
CA GLY A 46 2.10 9.83 -17.76
C GLY A 46 1.62 9.32 -19.11
N SER A 47 0.48 9.87 -19.48
CA SER A 47 -0.08 9.98 -20.83
C SER A 47 -0.44 8.70 -21.56
N GLY A 48 -1.69 8.33 -21.45
CA GLY A 48 -2.37 7.39 -22.35
C GLY A 48 -2.86 6.14 -21.67
N SER A 49 -4.13 6.13 -21.21
CA SER A 49 -4.97 4.95 -21.03
C SER A 49 -4.27 3.67 -20.54
N SER A 50 -3.75 3.68 -19.32
CA SER A 50 -3.34 2.47 -18.61
C SER A 50 -3.18 2.79 -17.13
N GLY A 51 -3.79 1.98 -16.25
CA GLY A 51 -3.69 2.11 -14.80
C GLY A 51 -2.25 2.28 -14.32
N SER A 52 -2.07 2.96 -13.20
CA SER A 52 -0.76 3.25 -12.62
C SER A 52 0.05 1.96 -12.48
N LYS A 53 1.16 1.87 -13.20
CA LYS A 53 2.06 0.73 -13.13
C LYS A 53 3.10 1.01 -12.05
N VAL A 54 2.79 0.68 -10.81
CA VAL A 54 3.84 0.52 -9.80
C VAL A 54 4.73 -0.61 -10.30
N LYS A 55 6.05 -0.36 -10.37
CA LYS A 55 7.01 -1.41 -10.74
C LYS A 55 6.99 -2.48 -9.65
N PRO A 56 6.74 -3.74 -9.98
CA PRO A 56 6.67 -4.81 -8.99
C PRO A 56 8.00 -4.96 -8.22
N LEU A 57 7.95 -5.51 -7.02
CA LEU A 57 9.14 -6.01 -6.34
C LEU A 57 9.78 -7.09 -7.22
N LYS A 58 11.12 -7.19 -7.17
CA LYS A 58 11.84 -8.14 -8.00
C LYS A 58 11.55 -9.56 -7.52
N GLU A 59 10.78 -10.29 -8.30
CA GLU A 59 10.49 -11.69 -8.04
C GLU A 59 11.73 -12.55 -8.32
N LYS A 60 11.96 -13.54 -7.44
CA LYS A 60 13.00 -14.55 -7.52
C LYS A 60 12.38 -15.91 -7.20
N SER A 61 13.07 -17.00 -7.52
CA SER A 61 12.60 -18.32 -7.07
C SER A 61 12.65 -18.43 -5.54
N VAL A 62 11.86 -19.35 -5.00
CA VAL A 62 11.84 -19.62 -3.55
C VAL A 62 13.22 -19.97 -3.03
N GLU A 63 13.95 -20.82 -3.76
CA GLU A 63 15.31 -21.24 -3.41
C GLU A 63 16.27 -20.03 -3.34
N GLN A 64 16.22 -19.16 -4.35
CA GLN A 64 17.05 -17.96 -4.38
C GLN A 64 16.75 -17.02 -3.21
N LEU A 65 15.47 -16.87 -2.84
CA LEU A 65 15.07 -16.03 -1.72
C LEU A 65 15.50 -16.63 -0.38
N LEU A 66 15.38 -17.96 -0.22
CA LEU A 66 15.81 -18.66 0.99
C LEU A 66 17.33 -18.63 1.17
N ASP A 67 18.10 -18.58 0.08
CA ASP A 67 19.55 -18.43 0.12
C ASP A 67 20.00 -16.99 0.43
N GLU A 68 19.22 -16.00 0.00
CA GLU A 68 19.56 -14.59 0.15
C GLU A 68 19.00 -13.96 1.45
N VAL A 69 17.95 -14.54 2.02
CA VAL A 69 17.33 -13.97 3.23
C VAL A 69 18.31 -14.04 4.40
N ARG A 70 18.52 -12.90 5.05
CA ARG A 70 19.34 -12.86 6.26
C ARG A 70 18.55 -13.42 7.45
N VAL A 71 19.26 -14.15 8.30
CA VAL A 71 18.67 -14.73 9.52
C VAL A 71 19.34 -14.08 10.74
N ALA A 72 18.52 -13.53 11.65
CA ALA A 72 18.99 -12.96 12.90
C ALA A 72 17.87 -12.95 13.94
N SER A 73 18.25 -13.18 15.20
CA SER A 73 17.30 -12.97 16.31
C SER A 73 16.91 -11.50 16.44
N PRO A 74 15.68 -11.20 16.90
CA PRO A 74 15.24 -9.84 17.12
C PRO A 74 16.06 -9.13 18.20
N ASP A 75 16.21 -7.82 18.06
CA ASP A 75 16.71 -6.95 19.12
C ASP A 75 15.53 -6.51 19.98
N GLU A 76 15.29 -7.20 21.08
CA GLU A 76 14.19 -6.96 21.99
C GLU A 76 14.28 -5.58 22.69
N TYR A 77 15.46 -4.96 22.66
CA TYR A 77 15.72 -3.64 23.23
C TYR A 77 15.66 -2.52 22.18
N ALA A 78 15.36 -2.86 20.93
CA ALA A 78 15.20 -1.85 19.88
C ALA A 78 13.98 -0.99 20.18
N ASP A 79 14.22 0.26 20.51
CA ASP A 79 13.17 1.24 20.84
C ASP A 79 12.32 1.52 19.58
N TYR A 80 11.01 1.30 19.67
CA TYR A 80 10.09 1.47 18.57
C TYR A 80 9.29 2.76 18.71
N ASP A 81 9.64 3.72 17.88
CA ASP A 81 8.86 4.92 17.65
C ASP A 81 8.21 4.87 16.27
N ARG A 82 6.89 4.73 16.25
CA ARG A 82 6.09 4.68 15.02
C ARG A 82 6.24 5.96 14.19
N ASP A 83 6.37 7.12 14.85
CA ASP A 83 6.46 8.40 14.16
C ASP A 83 7.77 8.52 13.37
N SER A 84 8.82 7.79 13.78
CA SER A 84 10.07 7.71 13.02
C SER A 84 9.92 7.00 11.66
N TYR A 85 8.86 6.21 11.47
CA TYR A 85 8.51 5.57 10.19
C TYR A 85 7.47 6.35 9.40
N THR A 86 6.59 7.06 10.11
CA THR A 86 5.40 7.67 9.52
C THR A 86 5.36 9.14 9.85
N GLU A 87 5.72 9.99 8.92
CA GLU A 87 5.28 11.38 9.04
C GLU A 87 3.76 11.47 8.93
N PRO A 88 3.12 12.51 9.53
CA PRO A 88 1.68 12.68 9.43
C PRO A 88 1.27 12.71 7.95
N TYR A 89 0.57 11.68 7.50
CA TYR A 89 0.14 11.55 6.12
C TYR A 89 -0.84 12.66 5.78
N LYS A 90 -0.52 13.49 4.80
CA LYS A 90 -1.50 14.38 4.16
C LYS A 90 -2.60 13.49 3.58
N LYS A 91 -3.83 13.67 4.08
CA LYS A 91 -4.98 12.98 3.53
C LYS A 91 -5.30 13.55 2.16
N ILE A 92 -5.52 12.68 1.19
CA ILE A 92 -5.93 13.02 -0.18
C ILE A 92 -7.44 12.88 -0.25
N GLU A 93 -8.12 13.93 -0.71
CA GLU A 93 -9.56 13.87 -0.96
C GLU A 93 -9.82 13.29 -2.37
N TYR A 94 -10.59 12.22 -2.44
CA TYR A 94 -10.98 11.56 -3.68
C TYR A 94 -12.43 11.07 -3.60
N LYS A 95 -13.27 11.43 -4.58
CA LYS A 95 -14.71 11.09 -4.63
C LYS A 95 -15.45 11.44 -3.31
N GLY A 96 -15.13 12.59 -2.70
CA GLY A 96 -15.74 13.07 -1.46
C GLY A 96 -15.27 12.38 -0.17
N ARG A 97 -14.27 11.51 -0.23
CA ARG A 97 -13.68 10.82 0.92
C ARG A 97 -12.22 11.19 1.09
N LYS A 98 -11.72 11.15 2.34
CA LYS A 98 -10.32 11.43 2.67
C LYS A 98 -9.56 10.12 2.88
N TYR A 99 -8.53 9.92 2.08
CA TYR A 99 -7.69 8.73 2.10
C TYR A 99 -6.27 9.06 2.58
N SER A 100 -5.61 8.15 3.25
CA SER A 100 -4.15 8.16 3.34
C SER A 100 -3.57 7.96 1.94
N LEU A 101 -2.31 8.37 1.73
CA LEU A 101 -1.66 8.21 0.42
C LEU A 101 -1.67 6.75 -0.05
N ARG A 102 -1.39 5.80 0.83
CA ARG A 102 -1.41 4.36 0.54
C ARG A 102 -2.80 3.88 0.12
N LYS A 103 -3.82 4.21 0.92
CA LYS A 103 -5.19 3.85 0.59
C LYS A 103 -5.69 4.51 -0.69
N PHE A 104 -5.24 5.74 -0.97
CA PHE A 104 -5.50 6.39 -2.25
C PHE A 104 -4.88 5.63 -3.43
N ALA A 105 -3.60 5.25 -3.32
CA ALA A 105 -2.94 4.46 -4.35
C ALA A 105 -3.66 3.12 -4.58
N PHE A 106 -4.07 2.45 -3.51
CA PHE A 106 -4.83 1.19 -3.58
C PHE A 106 -6.16 1.36 -4.32
N VAL A 107 -7.02 2.29 -3.90
CA VAL A 107 -8.36 2.50 -4.50
C VAL A 107 -8.32 3.03 -5.93
N THR A 108 -7.20 3.60 -6.36
CA THR A 108 -6.99 4.04 -7.75
C THR A 108 -6.32 2.99 -8.61
N SER A 109 -5.88 1.86 -8.04
CA SER A 109 -5.29 0.76 -8.78
C SER A 109 -6.32 0.04 -9.64
N LYS A 110 -5.83 -0.62 -10.71
CA LYS A 110 -6.68 -1.46 -11.57
C LYS A 110 -7.16 -2.74 -10.88
N HIS A 111 -6.55 -3.11 -9.76
CA HIS A 111 -6.84 -4.35 -9.03
C HIS A 111 -7.99 -4.18 -8.03
N TYR A 112 -8.32 -2.93 -7.66
CA TYR A 112 -9.47 -2.65 -6.82
C TYR A 112 -10.68 -2.27 -7.68
N LYS A 113 -11.78 -2.99 -7.50
CA LYS A 113 -13.10 -2.64 -8.02
C LYS A 113 -14.07 -2.53 -6.86
N ASP A 114 -14.96 -1.56 -6.91
CA ASP A 114 -15.97 -1.38 -5.84
C ASP A 114 -16.75 -2.69 -5.66
N GLY A 115 -16.65 -3.31 -4.49
CA GLY A 115 -17.39 -4.52 -4.11
C GLY A 115 -16.78 -5.87 -4.49
N ASP A 116 -15.64 -5.90 -5.19
CA ASP A 116 -15.05 -7.15 -5.71
C ASP A 116 -13.69 -7.49 -5.07
N TYR A 117 -13.32 -6.84 -3.96
CA TYR A 117 -12.03 -7.12 -3.33
C TYR A 117 -12.13 -8.31 -2.38
N ILE A 118 -11.26 -9.28 -2.57
CA ILE A 118 -11.13 -10.45 -1.69
C ILE A 118 -9.97 -10.21 -0.73
N ASP A 119 -10.24 -10.33 0.56
CA ASP A 119 -9.21 -10.27 1.60
C ASP A 119 -8.24 -11.45 1.43
N PRO A 120 -6.94 -11.19 1.18
CA PRO A 120 -5.99 -12.28 0.97
C PRO A 120 -5.70 -13.08 2.24
N TYR A 121 -6.06 -12.59 3.42
CA TYR A 121 -5.83 -13.32 4.68
C TYR A 121 -6.98 -14.26 5.06
N THR A 122 -8.20 -13.95 4.66
CA THR A 122 -9.39 -14.77 4.97
C THR A 122 -9.97 -15.47 3.76
N GLY A 123 -9.81 -14.91 2.56
CA GLY A 123 -10.45 -15.37 1.34
C GLY A 123 -11.88 -14.86 1.16
N ASP A 124 -12.36 -14.00 2.05
CA ASP A 124 -13.71 -13.44 2.01
C ASP A 124 -13.77 -12.10 1.27
N GLU A 125 -14.97 -11.71 0.83
CA GLU A 125 -15.20 -10.37 0.29
C GLU A 125 -14.99 -9.30 1.36
N LEU A 126 -14.24 -8.24 1.02
CA LEU A 126 -13.90 -7.15 1.93
C LEU A 126 -14.33 -5.80 1.36
N SER A 127 -15.15 -5.09 2.14
CA SER A 127 -15.47 -3.69 1.87
C SER A 127 -14.27 -2.78 2.20
N LEU A 128 -14.00 -1.81 1.34
CA LEU A 128 -12.99 -0.79 1.61
C LEU A 128 -13.23 -0.02 2.92
N ASP A 129 -14.50 0.16 3.32
CA ASP A 129 -14.85 0.89 4.54
C ASP A 129 -14.45 0.11 5.81
N ASP A 130 -14.44 -1.23 5.74
CA ASP A 130 -14.07 -2.12 6.82
C ASP A 130 -12.59 -2.51 6.81
N SER A 131 -11.88 -2.17 5.72
CA SER A 131 -10.49 -2.55 5.51
C SER A 131 -9.50 -1.63 6.22
N ASN A 132 -8.37 -2.22 6.60
CA ASN A 132 -7.16 -1.53 7.05
C ASN A 132 -5.98 -1.92 6.16
N PHE A 133 -5.14 -0.95 5.84
CA PHE A 133 -3.88 -1.24 5.16
C PHE A 133 -2.88 -1.82 6.17
N ASP A 134 -2.56 -3.09 5.99
CA ASP A 134 -1.56 -3.81 6.77
C ASP A 134 -0.20 -3.81 6.08
N HIS A 135 0.89 -3.62 6.85
CA HIS A 135 2.23 -3.97 6.39
C HIS A 135 2.43 -5.47 6.56
N ILE A 136 2.67 -6.20 5.48
CA ILE A 136 2.86 -7.66 5.51
C ILE A 136 3.97 -8.03 6.50
N ILE A 137 5.14 -7.38 6.44
CA ILE A 137 6.11 -7.38 7.55
C ILE A 137 5.85 -6.13 8.40
N PRO A 138 5.37 -6.28 9.64
CA PRO A 138 4.98 -5.15 10.49
C PRO A 138 6.11 -4.17 10.78
N LEU A 139 5.80 -2.89 10.92
CA LEU A 139 6.83 -1.86 11.21
C LEU A 139 7.62 -2.15 12.48
N ASN A 140 6.97 -2.65 13.55
CA ASN A 140 7.67 -3.01 14.78
C ASN A 140 8.55 -4.25 14.59
N TYR A 141 8.09 -5.25 13.82
CA TYR A 141 8.96 -6.38 13.43
C TYR A 141 10.22 -5.89 12.71
N VAL A 142 10.05 -5.06 11.67
CA VAL A 142 11.19 -4.44 10.96
C VAL A 142 12.12 -3.70 11.91
N ASN A 143 11.56 -2.95 12.86
CA ASN A 143 12.34 -2.20 13.84
C ASN A 143 13.24 -3.12 14.68
N LYS A 144 12.69 -4.20 15.22
CA LYS A 144 13.43 -5.21 16.00
C LYS A 144 14.44 -5.97 15.17
N HIS A 145 14.25 -6.09 13.87
CA HIS A 145 15.12 -6.81 12.93
C HIS A 145 16.01 -5.87 12.10
N GLY A 146 16.59 -4.87 12.76
CA GLY A 146 17.60 -3.97 12.20
C GLY A 146 17.07 -2.63 11.71
N GLY A 147 15.76 -2.48 11.52
CA GLY A 147 15.14 -1.22 11.07
C GLY A 147 15.32 -0.06 12.06
N ALA A 148 15.54 -0.33 13.35
CA ALA A 148 15.89 0.70 14.32
C ALA A 148 17.10 1.54 13.87
N LYS A 149 18.06 0.90 13.20
CA LYS A 149 19.31 1.52 12.70
C LYS A 149 19.17 2.16 11.31
N TRP A 150 18.00 2.05 10.67
CA TRP A 150 17.79 2.65 9.36
C TRP A 150 17.74 4.18 9.45
N SER A 151 18.17 4.84 8.36
CA SER A 151 17.95 6.28 8.23
C SER A 151 16.44 6.59 8.21
N HIS A 152 16.07 7.78 8.64
CA HIS A 152 14.67 8.26 8.57
C HIS A 152 14.09 8.11 7.16
N SER A 153 14.86 8.42 6.12
CA SER A 153 14.44 8.26 4.73
C SER A 153 14.10 6.80 4.39
N LYS A 154 14.92 5.82 4.81
CA LYS A 154 14.65 4.39 4.56
C LYS A 154 13.43 3.90 5.35
N LYS A 155 13.28 4.32 6.60
CA LYS A 155 12.10 4.04 7.43
C LYS A 155 10.83 4.57 6.74
N HIS A 156 10.85 5.83 6.30
CA HIS A 156 9.74 6.47 5.62
C HIS A 156 9.42 5.77 4.28
N GLN A 157 10.44 5.45 3.49
CA GLN A 157 10.27 4.72 2.23
C GLN A 157 9.56 3.39 2.45
N TYR A 158 9.99 2.58 3.42
CA TYR A 158 9.35 1.31 3.74
C TYR A 158 7.89 1.51 4.19
N ALA A 159 7.67 2.42 5.12
CA ALA A 159 6.35 2.66 5.68
C ALA A 159 5.32 3.18 4.65
N THR A 160 5.77 3.81 3.57
CA THR A 160 4.92 4.38 2.52
C THR A 160 4.86 3.56 1.24
N ASP A 161 5.68 2.51 1.11
CA ASP A 161 5.67 1.65 -0.06
C ASP A 161 4.41 0.76 -0.07
N VAL A 162 3.53 0.98 -1.04
CA VAL A 162 2.30 0.19 -1.18
C VAL A 162 2.57 -1.27 -1.51
N ARG A 163 3.76 -1.59 -2.03
CA ARG A 163 4.14 -2.95 -2.42
C ARG A 163 4.45 -3.86 -1.23
N VAL A 164 4.67 -3.29 -0.04
CA VAL A 164 4.96 -4.06 1.18
C VAL A 164 3.73 -4.24 2.08
N GLY A 165 2.55 -3.88 1.58
CA GLY A 165 1.33 -3.99 2.35
C GLY A 165 0.13 -4.38 1.50
N VAL A 166 -0.97 -4.64 2.15
CA VAL A 166 -2.23 -5.10 1.57
C VAL A 166 -3.41 -4.59 2.39
N ASP A 167 -4.56 -4.38 1.77
CA ASP A 167 -5.80 -4.09 2.51
C ASP A 167 -6.42 -5.40 2.99
N VAL A 168 -6.76 -5.45 4.28
CA VAL A 168 -7.31 -6.63 4.95
C VAL A 168 -8.38 -6.22 5.98
N ASP A 169 -9.15 -7.15 6.48
CA ASP A 169 -10.10 -6.90 7.56
C ASP A 169 -9.40 -6.29 8.79
N GLY A 170 -10.04 -5.28 9.38
CA GLY A 170 -9.45 -4.55 10.50
C GLY A 170 -9.32 -5.36 11.79
N ALA A 171 -10.13 -6.40 12.00
CA ALA A 171 -10.01 -7.28 13.15
C ALA A 171 -8.84 -8.27 12.96
N ILE A 172 -8.72 -8.82 11.77
CA ILE A 172 -7.62 -9.72 11.38
C ILE A 172 -6.27 -8.99 11.46
N ASN A 173 -6.21 -7.73 10.96
CA ASN A 173 -5.01 -6.92 11.09
C ASN A 173 -4.60 -6.68 12.56
N ARG A 174 -5.57 -6.43 13.45
CA ARG A 174 -5.29 -6.27 14.89
C ARG A 174 -4.82 -7.57 15.54
N ASP A 175 -5.35 -8.71 15.14
CA ASP A 175 -4.92 -10.01 15.65
C ASP A 175 -3.49 -10.34 15.20
N LYS A 176 -3.17 -10.10 13.94
CA LYS A 176 -1.80 -10.22 13.40
C LYS A 176 -0.82 -9.31 14.14
N SER A 177 -1.17 -8.05 14.39
CA SER A 177 -0.33 -7.09 15.13
C SER A 177 1.10 -7.00 14.58
N ASP A 178 2.12 -7.18 15.44
CA ASP A 178 3.55 -7.19 15.07
C ASP A 178 4.17 -8.58 14.98
N LYS A 179 3.33 -9.61 14.97
CA LYS A 179 3.73 -11.03 14.93
C LYS A 179 4.39 -11.39 13.60
N GLY A 180 5.41 -12.26 13.68
CA GLY A 180 6.00 -12.93 12.51
C GLY A 180 5.26 -14.22 12.14
N PRO A 181 5.66 -14.89 11.04
CA PRO A 181 5.02 -16.13 10.58
C PRO A 181 5.04 -17.27 11.60
N SER A 182 5.99 -17.29 12.52
CA SER A 182 6.05 -18.30 13.59
C SER A 182 5.01 -18.10 14.68
N GLU A 183 4.40 -16.91 14.77
CA GLU A 183 3.42 -16.56 15.78
C GLU A 183 2.01 -16.36 15.18
N TRP A 184 1.94 -16.07 13.88
CA TRP A 184 0.69 -15.85 13.18
C TRP A 184 0.80 -16.17 11.68
N LEU A 185 -0.17 -16.91 11.18
CA LEU A 185 -0.38 -17.16 9.75
C LEU A 185 -1.82 -16.83 9.37
N PRO A 186 -2.09 -16.37 8.14
CA PRO A 186 -3.45 -16.13 7.68
C PRO A 186 -4.24 -17.44 7.53
N GLU A 187 -5.57 -17.35 7.51
CA GLU A 187 -6.45 -18.51 7.27
C GLU A 187 -6.42 -18.97 5.81
N ALA A 188 -6.17 -18.04 4.87
CA ALA A 188 -6.08 -18.31 3.45
C ALA A 188 -4.72 -17.89 2.88
N ASN A 189 -4.32 -18.48 1.74
CA ASN A 189 -3.12 -18.11 0.96
C ASN A 189 -1.82 -18.13 1.76
N VAL A 190 -1.65 -19.11 2.67
CA VAL A 190 -0.49 -19.21 3.56
C VAL A 190 0.83 -19.29 2.78
N ASP A 191 0.87 -20.04 1.69
CA ASP A 191 2.05 -20.20 0.83
C ASP A 191 2.42 -18.87 0.14
N ASP A 192 1.44 -18.16 -0.40
CA ASP A 192 1.60 -16.84 -1.03
C ASP A 192 2.02 -15.77 0.00
N TYR A 193 1.49 -15.84 1.22
CA TYR A 193 1.90 -14.99 2.34
C TYR A 193 3.36 -15.21 2.72
N CYS A 194 3.77 -16.46 2.90
CA CYS A 194 5.15 -16.82 3.22
C CYS A 194 6.12 -16.38 2.11
N TYR A 195 5.76 -16.59 0.85
CA TYR A 195 6.53 -16.11 -0.28
C TYR A 195 6.67 -14.59 -0.29
N THR A 196 5.58 -13.87 -0.04
CA THR A 196 5.60 -12.41 0.00
C THR A 196 6.48 -11.88 1.12
N TRP A 197 6.53 -12.55 2.28
CA TRP A 197 7.48 -12.25 3.35
C TRP A 197 8.92 -12.35 2.88
N LEU A 198 9.29 -13.44 2.17
CA LEU A 198 10.65 -13.60 1.63
C LEU A 198 11.00 -12.49 0.64
N VAL A 199 10.10 -12.20 -0.31
CA VAL A 199 10.34 -11.17 -1.33
C VAL A 199 10.56 -9.80 -0.68
N ILE A 200 9.75 -9.42 0.30
CA ILE A 200 9.88 -8.14 1.01
C ILE A 200 11.17 -8.14 1.84
N ALA A 201 11.44 -9.19 2.61
CA ALA A 201 12.62 -9.30 3.45
C ALA A 201 13.92 -9.13 2.66
N VAL A 202 14.05 -9.84 1.54
CA VAL A 202 15.22 -9.73 0.64
C VAL A 202 15.28 -8.35 -0.02
N SER A 203 14.14 -7.81 -0.48
CA SER A 203 14.10 -6.51 -1.18
C SER A 203 14.52 -5.34 -0.30
N TYR A 204 14.23 -5.40 0.99
CA TYR A 204 14.54 -4.36 1.97
C TYR A 204 15.72 -4.67 2.88
N ASP A 205 16.32 -5.86 2.71
CA ASP A 205 17.41 -6.36 3.57
C ASP A 205 16.98 -6.42 5.05
N ILE A 206 15.81 -7.04 5.31
CA ILE A 206 15.25 -7.26 6.64
C ILE A 206 15.63 -8.67 7.07
N PRO A 207 16.43 -8.86 8.12
CA PRO A 207 16.65 -10.18 8.69
C PRO A 207 15.34 -10.76 9.25
N LEU A 208 15.15 -12.07 9.10
CA LEU A 208 14.05 -12.79 9.72
C LEU A 208 14.56 -13.62 10.90
N SER A 209 13.69 -13.87 11.89
CA SER A 209 14.05 -14.79 12.97
C SER A 209 14.27 -16.21 12.44
N PRO A 210 15.08 -17.03 13.11
CA PRO A 210 15.25 -18.44 12.73
C PRO A 210 13.93 -19.20 12.71
N GLU A 211 13.03 -18.90 13.64
CA GLU A 211 11.71 -19.50 13.78
C GLU A 211 10.81 -19.14 12.60
N ASP A 212 10.80 -17.87 12.19
CA ASP A 212 10.03 -17.42 11.05
C ASP A 212 10.53 -18.03 9.74
N VAL A 213 11.85 -18.07 9.52
CA VAL A 213 12.44 -18.71 8.34
C VAL A 213 12.06 -20.19 8.27
N LYS A 214 12.04 -20.88 9.43
CA LYS A 214 11.61 -22.28 9.50
C LYS A 214 10.14 -22.41 9.06
N VAL A 215 9.24 -21.64 9.64
CA VAL A 215 7.81 -21.69 9.30
C VAL A 215 7.57 -21.32 7.83
N ILE A 216 8.23 -20.29 7.33
CA ILE A 216 8.16 -19.91 5.92
C ILE A 216 8.59 -21.06 5.01
N ARG A 217 9.70 -21.72 5.33
CA ARG A 217 10.21 -22.86 4.55
C ARG A 217 9.25 -24.05 4.55
N ASP A 218 8.57 -24.28 5.67
CA ASP A 218 7.63 -25.38 5.83
C ASP A 218 6.31 -25.15 5.05
N HIS A 219 5.95 -23.88 4.76
CA HIS A 219 4.67 -23.51 4.16
C HIS A 219 4.77 -22.93 2.75
N VAL A 220 5.92 -22.39 2.33
CA VAL A 220 6.03 -21.81 1.00
C VAL A 220 5.90 -22.88 -0.09
N GLY A 221 4.96 -22.68 -0.98
CA GLY A 221 4.67 -23.62 -2.06
C GLY A 221 5.70 -23.60 -3.19
N SER A 222 5.55 -24.49 -4.16
CA SER A 222 6.45 -24.60 -5.31
C SER A 222 6.18 -23.56 -6.41
N SER A 223 5.03 -22.91 -6.41
CA SER A 223 4.61 -21.91 -7.41
C SER A 223 3.80 -20.79 -6.76
N PRO A 224 4.32 -20.17 -5.69
CA PRO A 224 3.60 -19.15 -4.95
C PRO A 224 3.53 -17.84 -5.74
N LYS A 225 2.58 -16.98 -5.36
CA LYS A 225 2.38 -15.64 -5.91
C LYS A 225 2.51 -14.59 -4.81
N LEU A 226 2.75 -13.37 -5.21
CA LEU A 226 2.65 -12.25 -4.28
C LEU A 226 1.18 -11.95 -3.96
N ILE A 227 0.85 -11.86 -2.68
CA ILE A 227 -0.52 -11.51 -2.25
C ILE A 227 -0.85 -10.04 -2.41
N ASN A 228 0.17 -9.20 -2.64
CA ASN A 228 0.00 -7.77 -2.79
C ASN A 228 -0.49 -7.42 -4.20
N PRO A 229 -1.58 -6.62 -4.36
CA PRO A 229 -2.15 -6.29 -5.67
C PRO A 229 -1.29 -5.35 -6.52
N TYR A 230 -0.21 -4.81 -5.98
CA TYR A 230 0.71 -3.90 -6.67
C TYR A 230 1.94 -4.59 -7.28
N ASN A 231 2.04 -5.87 -7.09
CA ASN A 231 3.13 -6.69 -7.62
C ASN A 231 2.67 -7.55 -8.81
#